data_4022f6e92e70a5e7e08565cb62e6d255
#
_entry.id   4022f6e92e70a5e7e08565cb62e6d255
#
_cell.length_a   1.000
_cell.length_b   1.000
_cell.length_c   1.000
_cell.angle_alpha   90.00
_cell.angle_beta   90.00
_cell.angle_gamma   90.00
#
_symmetry.space_group_name_H-M   'P 1'
#
loop_
_entity.id
_entity.type
_entity.pdbx_description
1 polymer ?
#
loop_
_entity_poly.entity_id
_entity_poly.type
_entity_poly.pdbx_seq_one_letter_code
_entity_poly.pdbx_strand_id
1 'polypeptide(L)'
;MSAGGRPWAGRRIHFVGVGGAGMSGYARAAHALGAQVSGSDAAGSPYLTRLQEDGVLRAQVGQRAENVPAGEGVELVYSSAVPVANVERVAARERGIPERSRAQLLGELSALRSTIAVAGAHGKTTTASMVAHALRSAGMDPSWLVGGPIGGGLPNAWWGEGRWLVVEADESDRSFLALSVQIALLTNVELDHHAQFGSLLELREAFREFLAGAPSAVICDSAELLALRSGEVVAYDAGEITLGAGGSSFRWRGREVRLQVPGAHNAMNACGALEAAVLAGADPDLAVAGVAGFTGAGRRFQRMGRSRGGALLVDDYAHHPTEIRATLSAARTLGAGRLTAVFQPHLFSRTRLLAAEFGAALALADSVVVLDVYPARERAEDHPGVSGLLIARAAADAAEGRPVF
;
A
#
# COMPACT_ATOMS: atom_id res chain seq x y z
N MET A 1 8.81 -28.76 -10.93
CA MET A 1 8.03 -28.17 -12.05
C MET A 1 9.01 -27.36 -12.87
N SER A 2 9.07 -27.56 -14.19
CA SER A 2 10.13 -27.05 -15.07
C SER A 2 10.20 -25.52 -15.04
N ALA A 3 11.40 -25.00 -14.82
CA ALA A 3 11.75 -23.61 -15.00
C ALA A 3 11.49 -23.18 -16.45
N GLY A 4 10.85 -22.01 -16.68
CA GLY A 4 10.90 -21.32 -17.93
C GLY A 4 9.63 -21.26 -18.79
N GLY A 5 8.45 -21.65 -18.28
CA GLY A 5 7.21 -21.43 -19.00
C GLY A 5 6.69 -20.01 -18.82
N ARG A 6 6.37 -19.30 -19.91
CA ARG A 6 5.59 -18.05 -19.91
C ARG A 6 4.10 -18.41 -19.91
N PRO A 7 3.44 -18.61 -18.76
CA PRO A 7 2.10 -19.18 -18.69
C PRO A 7 1.04 -18.31 -19.37
N TRP A 8 1.34 -17.03 -19.62
CA TRP A 8 0.47 -16.10 -20.32
C TRP A 8 0.91 -15.78 -21.75
N ALA A 9 1.80 -16.63 -22.32
CA ALA A 9 2.17 -16.52 -23.72
C ALA A 9 0.92 -16.62 -24.61
N GLY A 10 0.76 -15.63 -25.53
CA GLY A 10 -0.41 -15.53 -26.40
C GLY A 10 -1.60 -14.73 -25.84
N ARG A 11 -1.63 -14.43 -24.53
CA ARG A 11 -2.64 -13.49 -23.96
C ARG A 11 -2.36 -12.06 -24.43
N ARG A 12 -3.41 -11.31 -24.69
CA ARG A 12 -3.35 -9.90 -25.10
C ARG A 12 -4.16 -9.08 -24.11
N ILE A 13 -3.49 -8.30 -23.26
CA ILE A 13 -4.14 -7.57 -22.16
C ILE A 13 -4.01 -6.06 -22.40
N HIS A 14 -5.15 -5.38 -22.42
CA HIS A 14 -5.21 -3.92 -22.45
C HIS A 14 -5.60 -3.36 -21.09
N PHE A 15 -4.73 -2.54 -20.50
CA PHE A 15 -4.92 -1.93 -19.19
C PHE A 15 -5.46 -0.50 -19.29
N VAL A 16 -6.60 -0.22 -18.66
CA VAL A 16 -7.18 1.13 -18.56
C VAL A 16 -6.93 1.70 -17.17
N GLY A 17 -6.24 2.85 -17.13
CA GLY A 17 -5.73 3.45 -15.88
C GLY A 17 -4.40 2.82 -15.46
N VAL A 18 -3.53 2.49 -16.42
CA VAL A 18 -2.28 1.75 -16.20
C VAL A 18 -1.20 2.58 -15.50
N GLY A 19 -1.33 3.91 -15.48
CA GLY A 19 -0.41 4.83 -14.80
C GLY A 19 -0.55 4.88 -13.28
N GLY A 20 -1.54 4.18 -12.70
CA GLY A 20 -1.67 4.04 -11.26
C GLY A 20 -0.66 3.03 -10.69
N ALA A 21 -0.25 3.23 -9.41
CA ALA A 21 0.75 2.39 -8.74
C ALA A 21 0.43 0.89 -8.78
N GLY A 22 -0.81 0.49 -8.45
CA GLY A 22 -1.23 -0.92 -8.50
C GLY A 22 -1.30 -1.47 -9.92
N MET A 23 -1.96 -0.72 -10.82
CA MET A 23 -2.16 -1.17 -12.21
C MET A 23 -0.85 -1.32 -12.98
N SER A 24 0.12 -0.44 -12.75
CA SER A 24 1.46 -0.56 -13.35
C SER A 24 2.17 -1.84 -12.92
N GLY A 25 1.97 -2.25 -11.67
CA GLY A 25 2.49 -3.51 -11.14
C GLY A 25 1.87 -4.72 -11.85
N TYR A 26 0.57 -4.71 -12.08
CA TYR A 26 -0.12 -5.81 -12.78
C TYR A 26 0.29 -5.90 -14.25
N ALA A 27 0.47 -4.76 -14.93
CA ALA A 27 0.98 -4.71 -16.30
C ALA A 27 2.40 -5.31 -16.39
N ARG A 28 3.27 -4.99 -15.42
CA ARG A 28 4.62 -5.56 -15.32
C ARG A 28 4.59 -7.06 -15.09
N ALA A 29 3.75 -7.54 -14.17
CA ALA A 29 3.60 -8.98 -13.90
C ALA A 29 3.07 -9.72 -15.15
N ALA A 30 2.05 -9.18 -15.81
CA ALA A 30 1.50 -9.75 -17.04
C ALA A 30 2.55 -9.86 -18.15
N HIS A 31 3.36 -8.80 -18.35
CA HIS A 31 4.46 -8.81 -19.32
C HIS A 31 5.52 -9.87 -18.97
N ALA A 32 5.94 -9.97 -17.71
CA ALA A 32 6.90 -10.97 -17.25
C ALA A 32 6.39 -12.40 -17.45
N LEU A 33 5.08 -12.63 -17.30
CA LEU A 33 4.40 -13.90 -17.57
C LEU A 33 4.24 -14.21 -19.07
N GLY A 34 4.61 -13.27 -19.96
CA GLY A 34 4.63 -13.45 -21.42
C GLY A 34 3.41 -12.88 -22.16
N ALA A 35 2.50 -12.18 -21.49
CA ALA A 35 1.39 -11.53 -22.16
C ALA A 35 1.88 -10.36 -23.03
N GLN A 36 1.17 -10.11 -24.13
CA GLN A 36 1.27 -8.87 -24.90
C GLN A 36 0.47 -7.79 -24.16
N VAL A 37 1.16 -6.77 -23.68
CA VAL A 37 0.57 -5.74 -22.82
C VAL A 37 0.46 -4.42 -23.59
N SER A 38 -0.71 -3.80 -23.53
CA SER A 38 -0.98 -2.43 -23.96
C SER A 38 -1.76 -1.71 -22.88
N GLY A 39 -1.88 -0.39 -22.94
CA GLY A 39 -2.69 0.33 -21.97
C GLY A 39 -2.73 1.82 -22.17
N SER A 40 -3.62 2.46 -21.44
CA SER A 40 -3.83 3.89 -21.42
C SER A 40 -3.99 4.44 -20.00
N ASP A 41 -3.77 5.73 -19.87
CA ASP A 41 -4.14 6.49 -18.70
C ASP A 41 -4.67 7.86 -19.09
N ALA A 42 -5.52 8.46 -18.25
CA ALA A 42 -6.05 9.81 -18.49
C ALA A 42 -4.94 10.87 -18.45
N ALA A 43 -3.89 10.62 -17.65
CA ALA A 43 -2.76 11.53 -17.47
C ALA A 43 -1.43 10.77 -17.43
N GLY A 44 -0.34 11.48 -17.72
CA GLY A 44 1.01 10.95 -17.50
C GLY A 44 1.32 10.75 -16.03
N SER A 45 2.13 9.74 -15.72
CA SER A 45 2.61 9.48 -14.36
C SER A 45 4.02 8.91 -14.36
N PRO A 46 4.77 8.99 -13.24
CA PRO A 46 6.08 8.36 -13.14
C PRO A 46 6.04 6.85 -13.36
N TYR A 47 4.94 6.18 -12.95
CA TYR A 47 4.75 4.75 -13.19
C TYR A 47 4.59 4.43 -14.67
N LEU A 48 3.82 5.27 -15.39
CA LEU A 48 3.63 5.12 -16.83
C LEU A 48 4.95 5.29 -17.59
N THR A 49 5.70 6.34 -17.27
CA THR A 49 7.04 6.59 -17.81
C THR A 49 7.94 5.38 -17.60
N ARG A 50 7.97 4.86 -16.37
CA ARG A 50 8.81 3.71 -16.04
C ARG A 50 8.42 2.44 -16.80
N LEU A 51 7.13 2.18 -17.02
CA LEU A 51 6.68 1.04 -17.82
C LEU A 51 7.15 1.14 -19.29
N GLN A 52 7.21 2.35 -19.83
CA GLN A 52 7.70 2.60 -21.19
C GLN A 52 9.22 2.46 -21.27
N GLU A 53 9.96 3.03 -20.32
CA GLU A 53 11.43 2.92 -20.23
C GLU A 53 11.88 1.45 -20.08
N ASP A 54 11.17 0.66 -19.28
CA ASP A 54 11.45 -0.75 -19.07
C ASP A 54 10.93 -1.65 -20.22
N GLY A 55 10.34 -1.09 -21.27
CA GLY A 55 9.84 -1.83 -22.43
C GLY A 55 8.64 -2.73 -22.16
N VAL A 56 7.92 -2.53 -21.05
CA VAL A 56 6.76 -3.35 -20.67
C VAL A 56 5.60 -3.12 -21.62
N LEU A 57 5.32 -1.86 -21.98
CA LEU A 57 4.27 -1.51 -22.92
C LEU A 57 4.51 -0.14 -23.57
N ARG A 58 3.83 0.10 -24.69
CA ARG A 58 3.65 1.44 -25.24
C ARG A 58 2.33 1.99 -24.74
N ALA A 59 2.38 2.89 -23.74
CA ALA A 59 1.20 3.47 -23.17
C ALA A 59 0.69 4.67 -23.96
N GLN A 60 -0.63 4.84 -23.97
CA GLN A 60 -1.29 6.03 -24.51
C GLN A 60 -1.69 6.97 -23.36
N VAL A 61 -1.35 8.25 -23.47
CA VAL A 61 -1.89 9.29 -22.60
C VAL A 61 -3.15 9.86 -23.24
N GLY A 62 -4.23 9.93 -22.47
CA GLY A 62 -5.58 10.22 -22.98
C GLY A 62 -6.31 8.95 -23.37
N GLN A 63 -7.51 8.80 -22.83
CA GLN A 63 -8.36 7.63 -23.06
C GLN A 63 -9.24 7.82 -24.29
N ARG A 64 -9.20 6.87 -25.23
CA ARG A 64 -9.92 6.90 -26.51
C ARG A 64 -10.30 5.48 -26.91
N ALA A 65 -11.42 5.33 -27.63
CA ALA A 65 -11.88 4.04 -28.14
C ALA A 65 -10.86 3.30 -29.01
N GLU A 66 -10.02 4.05 -29.73
CA GLU A 66 -8.99 3.54 -30.65
C GLU A 66 -7.79 2.93 -29.90
N ASN A 67 -7.60 3.25 -28.61
CA ASN A 67 -6.53 2.66 -27.80
C ASN A 67 -6.77 1.17 -27.53
N VAL A 68 -8.04 0.73 -27.51
CA VAL A 68 -8.41 -0.68 -27.33
C VAL A 68 -8.00 -1.47 -28.57
N PRO A 69 -7.07 -2.43 -28.44
CA PRO A 69 -6.60 -3.19 -29.61
C PRO A 69 -7.73 -3.96 -30.31
N ALA A 70 -7.65 -4.02 -31.63
CA ALA A 70 -8.55 -4.86 -32.41
C ALA A 70 -8.05 -6.31 -32.47
N GLY A 71 -8.96 -7.24 -32.78
CA GLY A 71 -8.67 -8.66 -33.03
C GLY A 71 -9.06 -9.57 -31.88
N GLU A 72 -8.94 -10.87 -32.13
CA GLU A 72 -9.35 -11.91 -31.16
C GLU A 72 -8.38 -12.03 -29.99
N GLY A 73 -8.88 -12.57 -28.87
CA GLY A 73 -8.10 -12.88 -27.67
C GLY A 73 -7.65 -11.67 -26.85
N VAL A 74 -8.18 -10.47 -27.13
CA VAL A 74 -7.95 -9.29 -26.29
C VAL A 74 -8.87 -9.35 -25.09
N GLU A 75 -8.32 -9.05 -23.92
CA GLU A 75 -9.07 -8.79 -22.69
C GLU A 75 -8.71 -7.40 -22.16
N LEU A 76 -9.68 -6.71 -21.58
CA LEU A 76 -9.51 -5.38 -21.00
C LEU A 76 -9.48 -5.50 -19.48
N VAL A 77 -8.46 -4.92 -18.84
CA VAL A 77 -8.34 -4.84 -17.37
C VAL A 77 -8.44 -3.39 -16.95
N TYR A 78 -9.35 -3.09 -16.02
CA TYR A 78 -9.58 -1.71 -15.60
C TYR A 78 -9.31 -1.49 -14.09
N SER A 79 -8.83 -0.29 -13.75
CA SER A 79 -8.71 0.19 -12.38
C SER A 79 -10.09 0.48 -11.79
N SER A 80 -10.25 0.29 -10.49
CA SER A 80 -11.48 0.66 -9.75
C SER A 80 -11.82 2.16 -9.85
N ALA A 81 -10.85 3.02 -10.19
CA ALA A 81 -11.06 4.44 -10.45
C ALA A 81 -11.66 4.75 -11.84
N VAL A 82 -11.69 3.77 -12.75
CA VAL A 82 -12.18 3.96 -14.13
C VAL A 82 -13.68 3.65 -14.19
N PRO A 83 -14.54 4.65 -14.45
CA PRO A 83 -16.00 4.47 -14.43
C PRO A 83 -16.48 3.58 -15.58
N VAL A 84 -17.68 3.00 -15.41
CA VAL A 84 -18.32 2.13 -16.43
C VAL A 84 -18.54 2.88 -17.76
N ALA A 85 -18.76 4.20 -17.71
CA ALA A 85 -18.97 5.04 -18.89
C ALA A 85 -17.66 5.47 -19.58
N ASN A 86 -16.50 4.99 -19.13
CA ASN A 86 -15.22 5.28 -19.78
C ASN A 86 -15.23 4.82 -21.24
N VAL A 87 -14.70 5.64 -22.14
CA VAL A 87 -14.78 5.42 -23.61
C VAL A 87 -14.14 4.11 -24.06
N GLU A 88 -13.05 3.68 -23.41
CA GLU A 88 -12.38 2.42 -23.74
C GLU A 88 -13.16 1.21 -23.22
N ARG A 89 -13.77 1.32 -22.05
CA ARG A 89 -14.66 0.29 -21.50
C ARG A 89 -15.93 0.14 -22.36
N VAL A 90 -16.49 1.26 -22.81
CA VAL A 90 -17.62 1.25 -23.74
C VAL A 90 -17.24 0.55 -25.05
N ALA A 91 -16.11 0.97 -25.66
CA ALA A 91 -15.62 0.37 -26.91
C ALA A 91 -15.31 -1.14 -26.77
N ALA A 92 -14.80 -1.59 -25.63
CA ALA A 92 -14.56 -3.00 -25.36
C ALA A 92 -15.88 -3.80 -25.37
N ARG A 93 -16.91 -3.30 -24.67
CA ARG A 93 -18.25 -3.96 -24.64
C ARG A 93 -18.89 -4.02 -26.02
N GLU A 94 -18.84 -2.91 -26.79
CA GLU A 94 -19.36 -2.86 -28.16
C GLU A 94 -18.68 -3.84 -29.10
N ARG A 95 -17.40 -4.14 -28.87
CA ARG A 95 -16.58 -5.08 -29.64
C ARG A 95 -16.60 -6.52 -29.07
N GLY A 96 -17.36 -6.78 -28.02
CA GLY A 96 -17.41 -8.10 -27.35
C GLY A 96 -16.11 -8.51 -26.65
N ILE A 97 -15.24 -7.55 -26.31
CA ILE A 97 -14.00 -7.79 -25.57
C ILE A 97 -14.33 -7.96 -24.09
N PRO A 98 -13.90 -9.07 -23.46
CA PRO A 98 -14.18 -9.29 -22.04
C PRO A 98 -13.49 -8.27 -21.16
N GLU A 99 -14.23 -7.71 -20.20
CA GLU A 99 -13.71 -6.82 -19.18
C GLU A 99 -13.41 -7.60 -17.90
N ARG A 100 -12.28 -7.29 -17.27
CA ARG A 100 -11.89 -7.78 -15.94
C ARG A 100 -11.53 -6.62 -15.02
N SER A 101 -11.95 -6.70 -13.77
CA SER A 101 -11.49 -5.77 -12.75
C SER A 101 -10.04 -6.08 -12.33
N ARG A 102 -9.37 -5.07 -11.75
CA ARG A 102 -8.04 -5.26 -11.12
C ARG A 102 -8.05 -6.39 -10.07
N ALA A 103 -9.17 -6.55 -9.33
CA ALA A 103 -9.33 -7.56 -8.30
C ALA A 103 -9.31 -8.99 -8.89
N GLN A 104 -10.03 -9.19 -9.99
CA GLN A 104 -10.04 -10.49 -10.68
C GLN A 104 -8.66 -10.86 -11.21
N LEU A 105 -7.92 -9.90 -11.77
CA LEU A 105 -6.56 -10.15 -12.24
C LEU A 105 -5.59 -10.44 -11.08
N LEU A 106 -5.72 -9.71 -9.98
CA LEU A 106 -4.90 -9.95 -8.78
C LEU A 106 -5.19 -11.33 -8.18
N GLY A 107 -6.45 -11.76 -8.14
CA GLY A 107 -6.84 -13.11 -7.75
C GLY A 107 -6.15 -14.16 -8.61
N GLU A 108 -6.16 -13.99 -9.94
CA GLU A 108 -5.47 -14.90 -10.88
C GLU A 108 -3.96 -14.93 -10.66
N LEU A 109 -3.31 -13.76 -10.50
CA LEU A 109 -1.89 -13.65 -10.20
C LEU A 109 -1.51 -14.34 -8.88
N SER A 110 -2.34 -14.18 -7.85
CA SER A 110 -2.13 -14.79 -6.53
C SER A 110 -2.22 -16.31 -6.56
N ALA A 111 -2.98 -16.88 -7.49
CA ALA A 111 -3.10 -18.33 -7.67
C ALA A 111 -1.88 -18.96 -8.37
N LEU A 112 -1.04 -18.17 -9.05
CA LEU A 112 0.16 -18.67 -9.74
C LEU A 112 1.33 -18.97 -8.80
N ARG A 113 1.31 -18.43 -7.57
CA ARG A 113 2.40 -18.55 -6.59
C ARG A 113 1.83 -18.78 -5.19
N SER A 114 2.66 -19.24 -4.25
CA SER A 114 2.31 -19.17 -2.83
C SER A 114 2.30 -17.72 -2.39
N THR A 115 1.14 -17.20 -1.99
CA THR A 115 0.98 -15.76 -1.73
C THR A 115 1.05 -15.43 -0.25
N ILE A 116 1.87 -14.43 0.10
CA ILE A 116 1.85 -13.73 1.37
C ILE A 116 1.05 -12.44 1.16
N ALA A 117 -0.11 -12.34 1.78
CA ALA A 117 -1.00 -11.19 1.64
C ALA A 117 -0.97 -10.35 2.93
N VAL A 118 -0.55 -9.09 2.83
CA VAL A 118 -0.44 -8.16 3.94
C VAL A 118 -1.68 -7.28 3.99
N ALA A 119 -2.49 -7.44 5.02
CA ALA A 119 -3.75 -6.76 5.23
C ALA A 119 -3.73 -5.88 6.50
N GLY A 120 -4.69 -4.97 6.60
CA GLY A 120 -4.89 -4.07 7.73
C GLY A 120 -5.11 -2.62 7.30
N ALA A 121 -5.67 -1.79 8.15
CA ALA A 121 -5.93 -0.38 7.83
C ALA A 121 -4.62 0.36 7.50
N HIS A 122 -3.58 0.16 8.29
CA HIS A 122 -2.29 0.88 8.19
C HIS A 122 -1.11 -0.08 8.12
N GLY A 123 0.00 0.40 7.54
CA GLY A 123 1.27 -0.32 7.50
C GLY A 123 1.40 -1.35 6.37
N LYS A 124 0.38 -1.63 5.57
CA LYS A 124 0.38 -2.63 4.47
C LYS A 124 1.59 -2.51 3.55
N THR A 125 1.77 -1.35 2.92
CA THR A 125 2.87 -1.08 1.97
C THR A 125 4.24 -1.32 2.60
N THR A 126 4.46 -0.78 3.80
CA THR A 126 5.72 -0.90 4.52
C THR A 126 6.02 -2.35 4.89
N THR A 127 5.04 -3.05 5.46
CA THR A 127 5.19 -4.45 5.87
C THR A 127 5.41 -5.36 4.66
N ALA A 128 4.63 -5.21 3.58
CA ALA A 128 4.82 -5.99 2.36
C ALA A 128 6.21 -5.74 1.74
N SER A 129 6.67 -4.49 1.76
CA SER A 129 8.02 -4.14 1.33
C SER A 129 9.09 -4.83 2.17
N MET A 130 8.95 -4.81 3.50
CA MET A 130 9.88 -5.49 4.42
C MET A 130 9.87 -7.00 4.23
N VAL A 131 8.71 -7.65 4.00
CA VAL A 131 8.62 -9.07 3.64
C VAL A 131 9.41 -9.36 2.35
N ALA A 132 9.21 -8.54 1.31
CA ALA A 132 9.93 -8.71 0.04
C ALA A 132 11.46 -8.58 0.24
N HIS A 133 11.91 -7.61 1.04
CA HIS A 133 13.33 -7.45 1.38
C HIS A 133 13.88 -8.65 2.17
N ALA A 134 13.15 -9.16 3.16
CA ALA A 134 13.52 -10.33 3.95
C ALA A 134 13.70 -11.58 3.06
N LEU A 135 12.71 -11.87 2.21
CA LEU A 135 12.74 -13.02 1.31
C LEU A 135 13.87 -12.91 0.27
N ARG A 136 14.11 -11.69 -0.27
CA ARG A 136 15.23 -11.45 -1.20
C ARG A 136 16.57 -11.67 -0.54
N SER A 137 16.78 -11.15 0.65
CA SER A 137 18.01 -11.34 1.41
C SER A 137 18.28 -12.81 1.72
N ALA A 138 17.21 -13.59 1.93
CA ALA A 138 17.28 -15.05 2.08
C ALA A 138 17.49 -15.81 0.76
N GLY A 139 17.70 -15.12 -0.36
CA GLY A 139 17.96 -15.76 -1.66
C GLY A 139 16.74 -16.41 -2.31
N MET A 140 15.51 -16.10 -1.85
CA MET A 140 14.30 -16.79 -2.29
C MET A 140 13.68 -16.22 -3.57
N ASP A 141 14.23 -15.15 -4.14
CA ASP A 141 13.79 -14.45 -5.36
C ASP A 141 12.26 -14.27 -5.48
N PRO A 142 11.62 -13.59 -4.50
CA PRO A 142 10.17 -13.45 -4.49
C PRO A 142 9.66 -12.56 -5.63
N SER A 143 8.39 -12.77 -6.02
CA SER A 143 7.59 -11.77 -6.72
C SER A 143 6.94 -10.82 -5.70
N TRP A 144 6.67 -9.56 -6.10
CA TRP A 144 5.87 -8.64 -5.26
C TRP A 144 5.03 -7.68 -6.10
N LEU A 145 3.88 -7.29 -5.54
CA LEU A 145 2.96 -6.29 -6.05
C LEU A 145 2.56 -5.38 -4.87
N VAL A 146 3.15 -4.18 -4.80
CA VAL A 146 3.05 -3.25 -3.68
C VAL A 146 2.61 -1.88 -4.19
N GLY A 147 1.91 -1.10 -3.37
CA GLY A 147 1.31 0.19 -3.75
C GLY A 147 2.30 1.33 -4.02
N GLY A 148 3.60 1.08 -3.89
CA GLY A 148 4.66 2.05 -4.15
C GLY A 148 6.03 1.40 -4.24
N PRO A 149 7.09 2.14 -4.65
CA PRO A 149 8.47 1.64 -4.63
C PRO A 149 8.85 1.12 -3.26
N ILE A 150 9.50 -0.05 -3.20
CA ILE A 150 9.77 -0.76 -1.94
C ILE A 150 11.11 -0.38 -1.29
N GLY A 151 11.70 0.74 -1.68
CA GLY A 151 13.00 1.19 -1.18
C GLY A 151 14.20 0.52 -1.84
N GLY A 152 15.40 1.02 -1.57
CA GLY A 152 16.64 0.48 -2.14
C GLY A 152 16.71 0.55 -3.68
N GLY A 153 15.97 1.46 -4.33
CA GLY A 153 15.87 1.57 -5.78
C GLY A 153 14.96 0.52 -6.44
N LEU A 154 14.26 -0.31 -5.66
CA LEU A 154 13.43 -1.36 -6.18
C LEU A 154 12.05 -0.84 -6.62
N PRO A 155 11.49 -1.37 -7.72
CA PRO A 155 10.19 -0.96 -8.23
C PRO A 155 9.05 -1.40 -7.31
N ASN A 156 7.86 -0.84 -7.54
CA ASN A 156 6.62 -1.25 -6.87
C ASN A 156 6.15 -2.68 -7.22
N ALA A 157 6.68 -3.26 -8.28
CA ALA A 157 6.34 -4.61 -8.70
C ALA A 157 7.53 -5.30 -9.37
N TRP A 158 7.66 -6.59 -9.10
CA TRP A 158 8.64 -7.49 -9.66
C TRP A 158 8.06 -8.89 -9.78
N TRP A 159 8.45 -9.61 -10.83
CA TRP A 159 8.10 -11.01 -10.99
C TRP A 159 9.38 -11.85 -10.99
N GLY A 160 9.68 -12.46 -9.83
CA GLY A 160 10.85 -13.32 -9.62
C GLY A 160 10.58 -14.76 -10.02
N GLU A 161 11.63 -15.58 -9.95
CA GLU A 161 11.53 -17.01 -10.26
C GLU A 161 11.16 -17.86 -9.03
N GLY A 162 11.21 -17.27 -7.83
CA GLY A 162 10.93 -17.96 -6.58
C GLY A 162 9.45 -18.32 -6.39
N ARG A 163 9.19 -19.13 -5.37
CA ARG A 163 7.86 -19.66 -5.05
C ARG A 163 6.87 -18.59 -4.59
N TRP A 164 7.37 -17.51 -3.94
CA TRP A 164 6.54 -16.59 -3.19
C TRP A 164 6.13 -15.36 -3.99
N LEU A 165 4.88 -14.95 -3.79
CA LEU A 165 4.35 -13.65 -4.20
C LEU A 165 3.95 -12.86 -2.96
N VAL A 166 4.46 -11.65 -2.79
CA VAL A 166 4.08 -10.73 -1.71
C VAL A 166 3.13 -9.68 -2.26
N VAL A 167 1.96 -9.52 -1.67
CA VAL A 167 0.96 -8.54 -2.11
C VAL A 167 0.40 -7.72 -0.95
N GLU A 168 0.01 -6.49 -1.25
CA GLU A 168 -0.90 -5.74 -0.39
C GLU A 168 -2.33 -6.23 -0.60
N ALA A 169 -2.99 -6.59 0.48
CA ALA A 169 -4.38 -7.02 0.53
C ALA A 169 -5.24 -5.80 0.93
N ASP A 170 -5.78 -5.10 -0.08
CA ASP A 170 -6.53 -3.86 0.10
C ASP A 170 -8.00 -4.17 0.41
N GLU A 171 -8.46 -3.78 1.60
CA GLU A 171 -9.83 -3.93 2.06
C GLU A 171 -10.79 -2.91 1.44
N SER A 172 -10.26 -1.80 0.90
CA SER A 172 -11.06 -0.64 0.47
C SER A 172 -12.08 -0.92 -0.63
N ASP A 173 -11.90 -1.97 -1.41
CA ASP A 173 -12.83 -2.44 -2.45
C ASP A 173 -13.18 -3.93 -2.31
N ARG A 174 -12.88 -4.52 -1.14
CA ARG A 174 -13.03 -5.96 -0.84
C ARG A 174 -12.23 -6.89 -1.78
N SER A 175 -11.32 -6.35 -2.59
CA SER A 175 -10.53 -7.15 -3.53
C SER A 175 -9.64 -8.18 -2.84
N PHE A 176 -9.28 -7.96 -1.57
CA PHE A 176 -8.47 -8.87 -0.78
C PHE A 176 -9.13 -10.25 -0.54
N LEU A 177 -10.47 -10.35 -0.61
CA LEU A 177 -11.20 -11.61 -0.49
C LEU A 177 -11.08 -12.50 -1.74
N ALA A 178 -10.67 -11.94 -2.87
CA ALA A 178 -10.46 -12.69 -4.11
C ALA A 178 -9.08 -13.34 -4.19
N LEU A 179 -8.19 -13.10 -3.23
CA LEU A 179 -6.82 -13.60 -3.23
C LEU A 179 -6.74 -15.09 -2.85
N SER A 180 -5.87 -15.82 -3.55
CA SER A 180 -5.42 -17.14 -3.13
C SER A 180 -4.25 -16.99 -2.17
N VAL A 181 -4.50 -17.03 -0.86
CA VAL A 181 -3.53 -16.70 0.18
C VAL A 181 -2.97 -17.96 0.83
N GLN A 182 -1.64 -18.04 0.98
CA GLN A 182 -0.95 -19.07 1.75
C GLN A 182 -0.62 -18.59 3.17
N ILE A 183 -0.18 -17.34 3.30
CA ILE A 183 0.10 -16.69 4.59
C ILE A 183 -0.62 -15.34 4.60
N ALA A 184 -1.57 -15.18 5.52
CA ALA A 184 -2.22 -13.90 5.77
C ALA A 184 -1.47 -13.16 6.88
N LEU A 185 -1.01 -11.93 6.64
CA LEU A 185 -0.43 -11.07 7.66
C LEU A 185 -1.39 -9.92 7.95
N LEU A 186 -1.84 -9.80 9.20
CA LEU A 186 -2.73 -8.74 9.66
C LEU A 186 -1.99 -7.77 10.58
N THR A 187 -1.92 -6.50 10.19
CA THR A 187 -1.22 -5.46 10.96
C THR A 187 -2.12 -4.82 12.02
N ASN A 188 -3.30 -4.39 11.64
CA ASN A 188 -4.29 -3.73 12.50
C ASN A 188 -5.67 -3.72 11.82
N VAL A 189 -6.70 -3.40 12.58
CA VAL A 189 -8.07 -3.17 12.07
C VAL A 189 -8.60 -1.88 12.66
N GLU A 190 -8.78 -0.87 11.84
CA GLU A 190 -9.33 0.42 12.20
C GLU A 190 -10.35 0.84 11.14
N LEU A 191 -11.45 1.46 11.54
CA LEU A 191 -12.50 1.84 10.61
C LEU A 191 -12.04 3.01 9.73
N ASP A 192 -11.65 2.70 8.54
CA ASP A 192 -11.46 3.61 7.42
C ASP A 192 -12.42 3.19 6.29
N HIS A 193 -12.42 3.87 5.15
CA HIS A 193 -13.25 3.50 3.99
C HIS A 193 -14.75 3.41 4.29
N HIS A 194 -15.30 4.41 4.99
CA HIS A 194 -16.72 4.50 5.40
C HIS A 194 -17.72 4.35 4.24
N ALA A 195 -17.31 4.55 3.00
CA ALA A 195 -18.15 4.31 1.82
C ALA A 195 -18.36 2.80 1.53
N GLN A 196 -17.47 1.93 2.02
CA GLN A 196 -17.49 0.50 1.75
C GLN A 196 -17.95 -0.33 2.97
N PHE A 197 -17.64 0.14 4.18
CA PHE A 197 -18.01 -0.52 5.43
C PHE A 197 -18.82 0.43 6.29
N GLY A 198 -20.05 0.04 6.59
CA GLY A 198 -20.97 0.84 7.42
C GLY A 198 -20.63 0.80 8.91
N SER A 199 -19.81 -0.15 9.34
CA SER A 199 -19.42 -0.32 10.74
C SER A 199 -18.09 -1.07 10.89
N LEU A 200 -17.47 -0.91 12.07
CA LEU A 200 -16.29 -1.70 12.45
C LEU A 200 -16.59 -3.20 12.51
N LEU A 201 -17.84 -3.58 12.86
CA LEU A 201 -18.25 -4.98 12.89
C LEU A 201 -18.22 -5.61 11.49
N GLU A 202 -18.75 -4.90 10.50
CA GLU A 202 -18.73 -5.36 9.10
C GLU A 202 -17.30 -5.49 8.56
N LEU A 203 -16.43 -4.53 8.88
CA LEU A 203 -15.01 -4.59 8.53
C LEU A 203 -14.32 -5.80 9.19
N ARG A 204 -14.57 -6.04 10.49
CA ARG A 204 -14.04 -7.20 11.21
C ARG A 204 -14.50 -8.52 10.61
N GLU A 205 -15.74 -8.61 10.13
CA GLU A 205 -16.24 -9.80 9.47
C GLU A 205 -15.51 -10.08 8.15
N ALA A 206 -15.25 -9.05 7.34
CA ALA A 206 -14.46 -9.18 6.12
C ALA A 206 -13.02 -9.66 6.43
N PHE A 207 -12.39 -9.16 7.52
CA PHE A 207 -11.08 -9.67 7.93
C PHE A 207 -11.14 -11.12 8.46
N ARG A 208 -12.22 -11.54 9.14
CA ARG A 208 -12.41 -12.96 9.51
C ARG A 208 -12.48 -13.85 8.27
N GLU A 209 -13.26 -13.47 7.27
CA GLU A 209 -13.35 -14.19 6.00
C GLU A 209 -11.98 -14.29 5.32
N PHE A 210 -11.25 -13.19 5.22
CA PHE A 210 -9.89 -13.15 4.67
C PHE A 210 -8.93 -14.09 5.42
N LEU A 211 -8.91 -14.02 6.74
CA LEU A 211 -8.05 -14.86 7.56
C LEU A 211 -8.44 -16.34 7.49
N ALA A 212 -9.72 -16.66 7.43
CA ALA A 212 -10.22 -18.03 7.31
C ALA A 212 -9.80 -18.68 5.97
N GLY A 213 -9.65 -17.88 4.91
CA GLY A 213 -9.22 -18.35 3.59
C GLY A 213 -7.73 -18.72 3.50
N ALA A 214 -6.90 -18.36 4.49
CA ALA A 214 -5.46 -18.64 4.47
C ALA A 214 -5.09 -19.84 5.36
N PRO A 215 -4.25 -20.79 4.90
CA PRO A 215 -3.73 -21.89 5.74
C PRO A 215 -2.98 -21.40 6.99
N SER A 216 -2.22 -20.31 6.87
CA SER A 216 -1.42 -19.75 7.98
C SER A 216 -1.71 -18.26 8.17
N ALA A 217 -1.62 -17.79 9.41
CA ALA A 217 -1.78 -16.37 9.73
C ALA A 217 -0.69 -15.87 10.69
N VAL A 218 -0.26 -14.64 10.42
CA VAL A 218 0.61 -13.83 11.26
C VAL A 218 -0.19 -12.60 11.68
N ILE A 219 -0.46 -12.42 12.96
CA ILE A 219 -1.37 -11.39 13.46
C ILE A 219 -0.68 -10.58 14.55
N CYS A 220 -0.79 -9.25 14.50
CA CYS A 220 -0.31 -8.37 15.55
C CYS A 220 -0.96 -8.77 16.89
N ASP A 221 -0.14 -8.88 17.94
CA ASP A 221 -0.56 -9.39 19.26
C ASP A 221 -1.48 -8.38 19.96
N SER A 222 -2.75 -8.57 19.72
CA SER A 222 -3.85 -7.85 20.33
C SER A 222 -5.02 -8.82 20.49
N ALA A 223 -5.63 -8.88 21.66
CA ALA A 223 -6.75 -9.76 21.93
C ALA A 223 -7.88 -9.62 20.92
N GLU A 224 -8.15 -8.38 20.45
CA GLU A 224 -9.17 -8.09 19.45
C GLU A 224 -8.83 -8.63 18.07
N LEU A 225 -7.57 -8.57 17.66
CA LEU A 225 -7.11 -9.05 16.35
C LEU A 225 -7.00 -10.57 16.34
N LEU A 226 -6.46 -11.17 17.41
CA LEU A 226 -6.35 -12.62 17.57
C LEU A 226 -7.73 -13.28 17.56
N ALA A 227 -8.75 -12.64 18.13
CA ALA A 227 -10.15 -13.12 18.11
C ALA A 227 -10.78 -13.14 16.70
N LEU A 228 -10.13 -12.58 15.67
CA LEU A 228 -10.62 -12.64 14.28
C LEU A 228 -10.36 -13.98 13.61
N ARG A 229 -9.52 -14.85 14.19
CA ARG A 229 -9.21 -16.17 13.62
C ARG A 229 -9.33 -17.26 14.68
N SER A 230 -10.03 -18.32 14.31
CA SER A 230 -10.00 -19.58 15.05
C SER A 230 -8.85 -20.45 14.54
N GLY A 231 -8.12 -21.09 15.43
CA GLY A 231 -7.03 -21.99 15.09
C GLY A 231 -5.63 -21.39 15.30
N GLU A 232 -4.63 -21.99 14.67
CA GLU A 232 -3.23 -21.64 14.90
C GLU A 232 -2.88 -20.29 14.27
N VAL A 233 -2.23 -19.43 15.08
CA VAL A 233 -1.79 -18.09 14.69
C VAL A 233 -0.38 -17.88 15.20
N VAL A 234 0.46 -17.26 14.38
CA VAL A 234 1.72 -16.67 14.81
C VAL A 234 1.43 -15.23 15.26
N ALA A 235 1.30 -15.02 16.57
CA ALA A 235 1.16 -13.69 17.14
C ALA A 235 2.51 -12.97 17.12
N TYR A 236 2.53 -11.66 16.85
CA TYR A 236 3.76 -10.88 16.85
C TYR A 236 3.61 -9.55 17.59
N ASP A 237 4.67 -9.24 18.34
CA ASP A 237 4.90 -7.97 19.02
C ASP A 237 6.41 -7.68 19.00
N ALA A 238 6.79 -6.45 18.75
CA ALA A 238 8.19 -6.02 18.79
C ALA A 238 8.72 -5.87 20.22
N GLY A 239 7.87 -5.92 21.25
CA GLY A 239 8.24 -5.77 22.63
C GLY A 239 8.83 -4.40 22.94
N GLU A 240 9.97 -4.37 23.65
CA GLU A 240 10.67 -3.13 23.98
C GLU A 240 11.37 -2.55 22.73
N ILE A 241 10.96 -1.34 22.33
CA ILE A 241 11.47 -0.64 21.14
C ILE A 241 12.31 0.55 21.58
N THR A 242 13.56 0.61 21.12
CA THR A 242 14.43 1.78 21.25
C THR A 242 14.28 2.65 20.02
N LEU A 243 13.91 3.92 20.21
CA LEU A 243 13.79 4.92 19.14
C LEU A 243 15.03 5.82 19.11
N GLY A 244 15.58 6.05 17.92
CA GLY A 244 16.77 6.86 17.70
C GLY A 244 16.64 7.83 16.53
N ALA A 245 17.64 8.67 16.35
CA ALA A 245 17.71 9.73 15.33
C ALA A 245 17.74 9.18 13.90
N GLY A 246 16.65 8.63 13.43
CA GLY A 246 16.48 8.15 12.06
C GLY A 246 16.33 6.65 11.91
N GLY A 247 16.10 5.95 13.02
CA GLY A 247 15.87 4.52 13.03
C GLY A 247 15.21 4.04 14.31
N SER A 248 14.97 2.75 14.39
CA SER A 248 14.49 2.07 15.60
C SER A 248 15.18 0.72 15.74
N SER A 249 15.23 0.19 16.96
CA SER A 249 15.73 -1.16 17.20
C SER A 249 14.87 -1.89 18.23
N PHE A 250 14.86 -3.21 18.11
CA PHE A 250 14.13 -4.10 19.02
C PHE A 250 14.78 -5.50 19.02
N ARG A 251 14.38 -6.37 19.92
CA ARG A 251 14.83 -7.77 19.94
C ARG A 251 13.75 -8.67 19.36
N TRP A 252 14.14 -9.52 18.40
CA TRP A 252 13.27 -10.52 17.81
C TRP A 252 13.91 -11.91 17.86
N ARG A 253 13.27 -12.85 18.52
CA ARG A 253 13.77 -14.23 18.68
C ARG A 253 15.24 -14.27 19.11
N GLY A 254 15.63 -13.42 20.07
CA GLY A 254 17.00 -13.29 20.57
C GLY A 254 17.97 -12.49 19.70
N ARG A 255 17.58 -12.07 18.50
CA ARG A 255 18.36 -11.25 17.55
C ARG A 255 18.08 -9.77 17.74
N GLU A 256 19.09 -8.95 17.59
CA GLU A 256 18.90 -7.50 17.50
C GLU A 256 18.51 -7.10 16.09
N VAL A 257 17.38 -6.42 15.95
CA VAL A 257 16.90 -5.85 14.69
C VAL A 257 17.09 -4.33 14.73
N ARG A 258 17.83 -3.79 13.76
CA ARG A 258 18.07 -2.34 13.63
C ARG A 258 17.48 -1.86 12.30
N LEU A 259 16.53 -0.94 12.36
CA LEU A 259 15.87 -0.37 11.20
C LEU A 259 16.45 1.00 10.87
N GLN A 260 16.56 1.31 9.57
CA GLN A 260 16.92 2.62 9.07
C GLN A 260 15.73 3.58 8.96
N VAL A 261 14.52 3.08 9.25
CA VAL A 261 13.28 3.87 9.23
C VAL A 261 12.82 4.16 10.66
N PRO A 262 12.41 5.40 10.97
CA PRO A 262 12.04 5.79 12.33
C PRO A 262 10.64 5.32 12.70
N GLY A 263 10.35 5.32 14.01
CA GLY A 263 9.03 5.11 14.58
C GLY A 263 8.74 3.69 15.05
N ALA A 264 8.03 3.59 16.16
CA ALA A 264 7.64 2.31 16.77
C ALA A 264 6.75 1.48 15.84
N HIS A 265 5.87 2.12 15.08
CA HIS A 265 5.03 1.43 14.09
C HIS A 265 5.86 0.68 13.03
N ASN A 266 7.04 1.19 12.65
CA ASN A 266 7.92 0.48 11.73
C ASN A 266 8.62 -0.72 12.37
N ALA A 267 8.91 -0.69 13.69
CA ALA A 267 9.38 -1.85 14.42
C ALA A 267 8.31 -2.95 14.46
N MET A 268 7.04 -2.59 14.69
CA MET A 268 5.91 -3.52 14.62
C MET A 268 5.75 -4.12 13.21
N ASN A 269 5.78 -3.28 12.17
CA ASN A 269 5.72 -3.74 10.78
C ASN A 269 6.86 -4.72 10.46
N ALA A 270 8.07 -4.43 10.93
CA ALA A 270 9.24 -5.29 10.75
C ALA A 270 9.11 -6.62 11.49
N CYS A 271 8.59 -6.61 12.70
CA CYS A 271 8.34 -7.83 13.46
C CYS A 271 7.38 -8.77 12.72
N GLY A 272 6.22 -8.25 12.26
CA GLY A 272 5.28 -9.02 11.45
C GLY A 272 5.88 -9.52 10.15
N ALA A 273 6.69 -8.70 9.48
CA ALA A 273 7.37 -9.09 8.24
C ALA A 273 8.38 -10.24 8.45
N LEU A 274 9.13 -10.20 9.55
CA LEU A 274 10.08 -11.26 9.93
C LEU A 274 9.35 -12.58 10.23
N GLU A 275 8.24 -12.53 10.99
CA GLU A 275 7.44 -13.72 11.27
C GLU A 275 6.89 -14.35 9.98
N ALA A 276 6.36 -13.53 9.06
CA ALA A 276 5.85 -14.01 7.78
C ALA A 276 6.96 -14.59 6.90
N ALA A 277 8.13 -13.95 6.87
CA ALA A 277 9.27 -14.42 6.08
C ALA A 277 9.80 -15.77 6.58
N VAL A 278 9.95 -15.94 7.90
CA VAL A 278 10.38 -17.22 8.49
C VAL A 278 9.32 -18.31 8.32
N LEU A 279 8.04 -17.97 8.45
CA LEU A 279 6.95 -18.91 8.16
C LEU A 279 6.95 -19.33 6.67
N ALA A 280 7.42 -18.47 5.78
CA ALA A 280 7.65 -18.77 4.36
C ALA A 280 8.91 -19.61 4.09
N GLY A 281 9.74 -19.84 5.11
CA GLY A 281 10.96 -20.65 5.02
C GLY A 281 12.26 -19.85 4.88
N ALA A 282 12.24 -18.52 5.10
CA ALA A 282 13.45 -17.74 5.11
C ALA A 282 14.33 -18.05 6.32
N ASP A 283 15.65 -18.05 6.12
CA ASP A 283 16.61 -18.09 7.21
C ASP A 283 16.44 -16.84 8.10
N PRO A 284 16.32 -16.99 9.43
CA PRO A 284 16.07 -15.85 10.32
C PRO A 284 17.13 -14.77 10.30
N ASP A 285 18.42 -15.11 10.16
CA ASP A 285 19.51 -14.13 10.16
C ASP A 285 19.56 -13.36 8.84
N LEU A 286 19.30 -14.04 7.72
CA LEU A 286 19.18 -13.40 6.41
C LEU A 286 17.91 -12.54 6.32
N ALA A 287 16.80 -12.97 6.91
CA ALA A 287 15.58 -12.16 6.98
C ALA A 287 15.81 -10.87 7.78
N VAL A 288 16.46 -10.94 8.94
CA VAL A 288 16.86 -9.75 9.74
C VAL A 288 17.75 -8.83 8.92
N ALA A 289 18.76 -9.36 8.22
CA ALA A 289 19.62 -8.55 7.36
C ALA A 289 18.84 -7.84 6.25
N GLY A 290 17.85 -8.50 5.66
CA GLY A 290 16.97 -7.93 4.63
C GLY A 290 16.14 -6.76 5.17
N VAL A 291 15.51 -6.93 6.33
CA VAL A 291 14.70 -5.88 6.98
C VAL A 291 15.59 -4.73 7.45
N ALA A 292 16.78 -5.00 7.97
CA ALA A 292 17.76 -3.96 8.36
C ALA A 292 18.25 -3.14 7.15
N GLY A 293 18.28 -3.72 5.96
CA GLY A 293 18.59 -3.04 4.70
C GLY A 293 17.44 -2.21 4.13
N PHE A 294 16.24 -2.27 4.70
CA PHE A 294 15.08 -1.51 4.22
C PHE A 294 15.23 -0.02 4.53
N THR A 295 15.21 0.83 3.51
CA THR A 295 15.42 2.29 3.60
C THR A 295 14.13 3.10 3.55
N GLY A 296 12.97 2.44 3.57
CA GLY A 296 11.65 3.06 3.46
C GLY A 296 10.95 2.73 2.14
N ALA A 297 9.63 2.81 2.13
CA ALA A 297 8.81 2.73 0.93
C ALA A 297 8.52 4.14 0.39
N GLY A 298 8.25 4.25 -0.91
CA GLY A 298 7.90 5.53 -1.52
C GLY A 298 6.69 6.18 -0.84
N ARG A 299 6.79 7.47 -0.54
CA ARG A 299 5.78 8.26 0.18
C ARG A 299 5.40 7.70 1.57
N ARG A 300 6.34 7.01 2.25
CA ARG A 300 6.22 6.56 3.64
C ARG A 300 7.42 7.03 4.42
N PHE A 301 7.28 8.16 5.11
CA PHE A 301 8.35 8.90 5.77
C PHE A 301 9.56 9.13 4.83
N GLN A 302 9.29 9.45 3.57
CA GLN A 302 10.30 9.58 2.53
C GLN A 302 11.08 10.89 2.72
N ARG A 303 12.38 10.80 2.92
CA ARG A 303 13.26 11.98 2.99
C ARG A 303 13.49 12.55 1.58
N MET A 304 12.98 13.76 1.35
CA MET A 304 13.07 14.46 0.07
C MET A 304 14.30 15.36 -0.06
N GLY A 305 15.09 15.48 1.01
CA GLY A 305 16.24 16.36 1.06
C GLY A 305 16.05 17.52 2.02
N ARG A 306 16.80 18.62 1.79
CA ARG A 306 16.74 19.84 2.64
C ARG A 306 16.33 21.06 1.82
N SER A 307 15.54 21.92 2.42
CA SER A 307 15.20 23.23 1.86
C SER A 307 16.45 24.16 1.85
N ARG A 308 16.34 25.30 1.15
CA ARG A 308 17.39 26.34 1.19
C ARG A 308 17.67 26.85 2.61
N GLY A 309 16.68 26.83 3.49
CA GLY A 309 16.80 27.20 4.91
C GLY A 309 17.30 26.08 5.81
N GLY A 310 17.72 24.92 5.25
CA GLY A 310 18.27 23.79 6.00
C GLY A 310 17.25 22.84 6.62
N ALA A 311 15.94 23.12 6.52
CA ALA A 311 14.90 22.23 7.03
C ALA A 311 14.87 20.90 6.27
N LEU A 312 14.81 19.78 7.00
CA LEU A 312 14.58 18.46 6.41
C LEU A 312 13.15 18.39 5.87
N LEU A 313 13.00 17.98 4.61
CA LEU A 313 11.71 17.76 3.97
C LEU A 313 11.41 16.26 3.97
N VAL A 314 10.24 15.91 4.48
CA VAL A 314 9.74 14.53 4.53
C VAL A 314 8.37 14.49 3.84
N ASP A 315 8.19 13.57 2.90
CA ASP A 315 6.90 13.26 2.26
C ASP A 315 6.32 11.99 2.87
N ASP A 316 5.06 12.06 3.29
CA ASP A 316 4.32 10.92 3.83
C ASP A 316 2.88 10.92 3.30
N TYR A 317 2.40 9.74 2.94
CA TYR A 317 1.03 9.55 2.46
C TYR A 317 0.01 9.38 3.61
N ALA A 318 0.38 9.74 4.83
CA ALA A 318 -0.52 9.69 5.98
C ALA A 318 -1.79 10.48 5.70
N HIS A 319 -2.91 9.80 5.76
CA HIS A 319 -4.24 10.36 5.45
C HIS A 319 -5.32 9.90 6.46
N HIS A 320 -4.90 9.26 7.54
CA HIS A 320 -5.71 8.89 8.71
C HIS A 320 -5.06 9.49 9.99
N PRO A 321 -5.83 9.88 11.01
CA PRO A 321 -5.27 10.47 12.25
C PRO A 321 -4.20 9.59 12.92
N THR A 322 -4.38 8.28 12.92
CA THR A 322 -3.42 7.30 13.45
C THR A 322 -2.09 7.35 12.71
N GLU A 323 -2.12 7.44 11.37
CA GLU A 323 -0.91 7.55 10.54
C GLU A 323 -0.19 8.89 10.79
N ILE A 324 -0.93 10.00 10.84
CA ILE A 324 -0.36 11.32 11.13
C ILE A 324 0.34 11.32 12.48
N ARG A 325 -0.30 10.76 13.51
CA ARG A 325 0.28 10.63 14.84
C ARG A 325 1.58 9.83 14.82
N ALA A 326 1.59 8.71 14.12
CA ALA A 326 2.77 7.85 13.97
C ALA A 326 3.91 8.59 13.24
N THR A 327 3.60 9.30 12.15
CA THR A 327 4.56 10.06 11.35
C THR A 327 5.16 11.23 12.14
N LEU A 328 4.33 12.04 12.82
CA LEU A 328 4.82 13.17 13.61
C LEU A 328 5.62 12.71 14.84
N SER A 329 5.21 11.63 15.50
CA SER A 329 5.98 11.02 16.59
C SER A 329 7.33 10.51 16.10
N ALA A 330 7.38 9.87 14.93
CA ALA A 330 8.64 9.45 14.31
C ALA A 330 9.52 10.65 13.94
N ALA A 331 8.95 11.74 13.42
CA ALA A 331 9.68 12.96 13.10
C ALA A 331 10.32 13.61 14.33
N ARG A 332 9.67 13.56 15.50
CA ARG A 332 10.24 14.04 16.76
C ARG A 332 11.54 13.31 17.16
N THR A 333 11.66 12.02 16.82
CA THR A 333 12.89 11.24 17.13
C THR A 333 14.11 11.69 16.33
N LEU A 334 13.92 12.50 15.27
CA LEU A 334 15.05 13.04 14.47
C LEU A 334 15.79 14.18 15.16
N GLY A 335 15.37 14.60 16.34
CA GLY A 335 16.00 15.71 17.08
C GLY A 335 15.76 17.09 16.45
N ALA A 336 14.68 17.24 15.68
CA ALA A 336 14.31 18.53 15.08
C ALA A 336 13.94 19.55 16.15
N GLY A 337 14.51 20.76 16.09
CA GLY A 337 14.19 21.85 17.01
C GLY A 337 12.74 22.36 16.80
N ARG A 338 12.25 22.34 15.56
CA ARG A 338 10.90 22.75 15.19
C ARG A 338 10.34 21.79 14.14
N LEU A 339 9.10 21.31 14.35
CA LEU A 339 8.36 20.47 13.45
C LEU A 339 7.17 21.21 12.86
N THR A 340 7.14 21.37 11.54
CA THR A 340 6.01 21.92 10.81
C THR A 340 5.31 20.82 10.04
N ALA A 341 4.03 20.63 10.24
CA ALA A 341 3.18 19.73 9.46
C ALA A 341 2.45 20.52 8.37
N VAL A 342 2.58 20.06 7.11
CA VAL A 342 1.74 20.54 5.99
C VAL A 342 0.85 19.38 5.60
N PHE A 343 -0.47 19.53 5.77
CA PHE A 343 -1.43 18.46 5.60
C PHE A 343 -2.48 18.78 4.53
N GLN A 344 -2.65 17.89 3.57
CA GLN A 344 -3.77 17.93 2.63
C GLN A 344 -4.76 16.81 2.96
N PRO A 345 -5.96 17.14 3.43
CA PRO A 345 -7.01 16.15 3.69
C PRO A 345 -7.40 15.43 2.41
N HIS A 346 -7.67 14.15 2.51
CA HIS A 346 -8.10 13.30 1.41
C HIS A 346 -9.52 12.80 1.65
N LEU A 347 -10.45 13.09 0.72
CA LEU A 347 -11.90 12.85 0.76
C LEU A 347 -12.67 13.79 1.72
N PHE A 348 -13.78 14.34 1.24
CA PHE A 348 -14.67 15.15 2.04
C PHE A 348 -15.35 14.37 3.16
N SER A 349 -15.77 13.14 2.87
CA SER A 349 -16.40 12.25 3.85
C SER A 349 -15.50 11.99 5.05
N ARG A 350 -14.24 11.64 4.82
CA ARG A 350 -13.25 11.39 5.88
C ARG A 350 -12.93 12.68 6.64
N THR A 351 -12.77 13.81 5.94
CA THR A 351 -12.52 15.13 6.54
C THR A 351 -13.63 15.49 7.53
N ARG A 352 -14.88 15.29 7.16
CA ARG A 352 -16.03 15.56 8.04
C ARG A 352 -16.10 14.66 9.25
N LEU A 353 -15.87 13.35 9.04
CA LEU A 353 -16.02 12.36 10.10
C LEU A 353 -14.91 12.41 11.14
N LEU A 354 -13.67 12.70 10.72
CA LEU A 354 -12.48 12.60 11.57
C LEU A 354 -11.82 13.97 11.84
N ALA A 355 -12.54 15.08 11.68
CA ALA A 355 -11.97 16.43 11.82
C ALA A 355 -11.31 16.65 13.19
N ALA A 356 -11.95 16.23 14.27
CA ALA A 356 -11.43 16.38 15.63
C ALA A 356 -10.16 15.53 15.85
N GLU A 357 -10.18 14.29 15.40
CA GLU A 357 -9.05 13.37 15.51
C GLU A 357 -7.86 13.82 14.66
N PHE A 358 -8.12 14.37 13.46
CA PHE A 358 -7.09 15.02 12.64
C PHE A 358 -6.47 16.21 13.38
N GLY A 359 -7.29 17.07 13.95
CA GLY A 359 -6.84 18.23 14.73
C GLY A 359 -5.93 17.80 15.88
N ALA A 360 -6.36 16.84 16.67
CA ALA A 360 -5.60 16.29 17.79
C ALA A 360 -4.28 15.64 17.34
N ALA A 361 -4.25 14.95 16.20
CA ALA A 361 -3.04 14.36 15.65
C ALA A 361 -2.05 15.43 15.16
N LEU A 362 -2.52 16.44 14.42
CA LEU A 362 -1.71 17.51 13.88
C LEU A 362 -1.13 18.43 14.97
N ALA A 363 -1.84 18.59 16.10
CA ALA A 363 -1.37 19.34 17.26
C ALA A 363 -0.06 18.79 17.89
N LEU A 364 0.43 17.64 17.49
CA LEU A 364 1.78 17.15 17.83
C LEU A 364 2.90 17.95 17.15
N ALA A 365 2.60 18.71 16.09
CA ALA A 365 3.55 19.61 15.44
C ALA A 365 3.65 20.96 16.16
N ASP A 366 4.74 21.68 15.95
CA ASP A 366 4.93 23.05 16.51
C ASP A 366 4.22 24.11 15.67
N SER A 367 3.97 23.82 14.39
CA SER A 367 3.09 24.60 13.53
C SER A 367 2.43 23.71 12.50
N VAL A 368 1.21 24.08 12.10
CA VAL A 368 0.38 23.32 11.18
C VAL A 368 -0.08 24.19 10.03
N VAL A 369 -0.02 23.66 8.81
CA VAL A 369 -0.63 24.24 7.61
C VAL A 369 -1.59 23.21 7.05
N VAL A 370 -2.86 23.56 6.90
CA VAL A 370 -3.88 22.67 6.34
C VAL A 370 -4.32 23.20 4.98
N LEU A 371 -4.14 22.37 3.96
CA LEU A 371 -4.57 22.66 2.60
C LEU A 371 -6.04 22.28 2.40
N ASP A 372 -6.59 22.66 1.26
CA ASP A 372 -7.94 22.25 0.89
C ASP A 372 -8.05 20.76 0.62
N VAL A 373 -9.26 20.20 0.73
CA VAL A 373 -9.52 18.77 0.58
C VAL A 373 -9.20 18.32 -0.84
N TYR A 374 -8.40 17.27 -0.97
CA TYR A 374 -8.25 16.55 -2.22
C TYR A 374 -9.45 15.60 -2.41
N PRO A 375 -10.31 15.87 -3.42
CA PRO A 375 -11.61 15.21 -3.55
C PRO A 375 -11.52 13.74 -3.96
N ALA A 376 -10.45 13.35 -4.67
CA ALA A 376 -10.28 12.04 -5.29
C ALA A 376 -11.50 11.65 -6.14
N ARG A 377 -12.39 10.78 -5.60
CA ARG A 377 -13.60 10.30 -6.28
C ARG A 377 -14.90 10.97 -5.80
N GLU A 378 -14.81 11.86 -4.79
CA GLU A 378 -15.96 12.58 -4.24
C GLU A 378 -16.13 13.94 -4.92
N ARG A 379 -17.31 14.52 -4.82
CA ARG A 379 -17.63 15.82 -5.38
C ARG A 379 -17.91 16.80 -4.23
N ALA A 380 -17.39 18.02 -4.32
CA ALA A 380 -17.57 19.02 -3.29
C ALA A 380 -19.04 19.37 -3.06
N GLU A 381 -19.86 19.34 -4.13
CA GLU A 381 -21.28 19.62 -4.08
C GLU A 381 -22.06 18.64 -3.19
N ASP A 382 -21.58 17.39 -3.05
CA ASP A 382 -22.22 16.36 -2.22
C ASP A 382 -21.86 16.53 -0.73
N HIS A 383 -20.92 17.43 -0.40
CA HIS A 383 -20.40 17.65 0.96
C HIS A 383 -20.39 19.14 1.34
N PRO A 384 -21.55 19.82 1.36
CA PRO A 384 -21.60 21.26 1.63
C PRO A 384 -20.98 21.59 2.99
N GLY A 385 -20.17 22.67 3.03
CA GLY A 385 -19.50 23.15 4.24
C GLY A 385 -18.28 22.36 4.69
N VAL A 386 -17.86 21.32 3.96
CA VAL A 386 -16.65 20.55 4.26
C VAL A 386 -15.47 21.12 3.47
N SER A 387 -14.45 21.55 4.21
CA SER A 387 -13.17 22.04 3.65
C SER A 387 -12.04 21.75 4.62
N GLY A 388 -10.80 22.04 4.23
CA GLY A 388 -9.63 21.94 5.11
C GLY A 388 -9.77 22.78 6.39
N LEU A 389 -10.59 23.83 6.35
CA LEU A 389 -10.83 24.70 7.50
C LEU A 389 -11.44 23.96 8.70
N LEU A 390 -12.20 22.87 8.51
CA LEU A 390 -12.71 22.05 9.62
C LEU A 390 -11.55 21.46 10.43
N ILE A 391 -10.55 20.92 9.75
CA ILE A 391 -9.37 20.35 10.40
C ILE A 391 -8.49 21.45 10.98
N ALA A 392 -8.32 22.58 10.27
CA ALA A 392 -7.52 23.70 10.77
C ALA A 392 -8.09 24.26 12.10
N ARG A 393 -9.42 24.40 12.21
CA ARG A 393 -10.08 24.80 13.46
C ARG A 393 -9.86 23.78 14.56
N ALA A 394 -10.09 22.50 14.30
CA ALA A 394 -9.87 21.44 15.28
C ALA A 394 -8.39 21.36 15.73
N ALA A 395 -7.45 21.60 14.81
CA ALA A 395 -6.04 21.69 15.15
C ALA A 395 -5.70 22.92 16.00
N ALA A 396 -6.30 24.07 15.71
CA ALA A 396 -6.13 25.29 16.51
C ALA A 396 -6.65 25.11 17.95
N ASP A 397 -7.82 24.48 18.09
CA ASP A 397 -8.41 24.17 19.40
C ASP A 397 -7.51 23.22 20.22
N ALA A 398 -6.90 22.24 19.56
CA ALA A 398 -6.02 21.25 20.20
C ALA A 398 -4.56 21.73 20.40
N ALA A 399 -4.12 22.76 19.69
CA ALA A 399 -2.71 23.16 19.63
C ALA A 399 -2.27 24.13 20.75
N GLU A 400 -3.16 24.51 21.67
CA GLU A 400 -2.83 25.34 22.83
C GLU A 400 -2.05 26.63 22.48
N GLY A 401 -2.49 27.35 21.44
CA GLY A 401 -1.88 28.61 20.97
C GLY A 401 -0.71 28.45 19.98
N ARG A 402 -0.39 27.24 19.53
CA ARG A 402 0.57 27.04 18.44
C ARG A 402 -0.03 27.50 17.10
N PRO A 403 0.81 27.98 16.15
CA PRO A 403 0.34 28.49 14.87
C PRO A 403 -0.33 27.41 14.01
N VAL A 404 -1.55 27.70 13.54
CA VAL A 404 -2.29 26.91 12.56
C VAL A 404 -2.73 27.83 11.42
N PHE A 405 -2.48 27.45 10.18
CA PHE A 405 -2.72 28.23 8.96
C PHE A 405 -3.57 27.46 7.97
#